data_4b2d509a15d29b2c6c54a22d0de2d219
#
_entry.id   4b2d509a15d29b2c6c54a22d0de2d219
#
_cell.length_a   1.000
_cell.length_b   1.000
_cell.length_c   1.000
_cell.angle_alpha   90.00
_cell.angle_beta   90.00
_cell.angle_gamma   90.00
#
_symmetry.space_group_name_H-M   'P 1'
#
loop_
_entity.id
_entity.type
_entity.pdbx_description
1 polymer ?
#
loop_
_entity_poly.entity_id
_entity_poly.type
_entity_poly.pdbx_seq_one_letter_code
_entity_poly.pdbx_strand_id
1 'polypeptide(L)'
;MQHHFQIKYPASDKVYLPGRLFPDLKVAMRRVRLTPTVTRTEDGSRNVNPNEPVLVYDTSGPYSDPNFEHDLHKGLPSLRGAWIEQRGGVERLSEFTSDFSRRRLADPATESIRFPQPPLPLRAKGGAGITQMYYAKQGIITPEMEYVAIRENMDCEAQGIPTRITPEFVRSEVAAGRAVIPANINHPEAEPMIIGRNFLVKINTNIGNSATTSDIAEEVEKAIWSCKWGGDTLMDLSTGDHIHETREWIVRNCPVPVGTVPLYQALEKVNGKAADLTWELYRDTLIEQCEQGVDYFTIHCGIRLANIPLSKNRLTGIVSRGGSIISEWCRIHNRENFLYEHFDDICEICAAYDTAISLGDGLRPGCVADANDAAQFAELDTMGELVTRAWEHNVQAFIEGPGHVPMQKIPENMQRQIEKCHEAPFYTLGPLVTDIAPGYDHITSAIGAANIGALGTAMLCYVTPKEHLALPNREDVRVGVVSYKIAAHAADLAKGHPAAQIRDNALSRARYEFRWKDQFHLSLDPDRAEEYYREGHLDGGEFCTMCGPNFCAMRISRRLQGEGAVVNGEHAENCDDLIGKDC
;
A
#
# COMPACT_ATOMS: atom_id res chain seq x y z
N MET A 1 25.64 -10.58 -3.43
CA MET A 1 24.82 -9.41 -3.14
C MET A 1 25.29 -8.75 -1.85
N GLN A 2 26.02 -7.65 -1.93
CA GLN A 2 26.30 -6.78 -0.78
C GLN A 2 25.62 -5.44 -1.06
N HIS A 3 24.33 -5.36 -0.79
CA HIS A 3 23.62 -4.10 -0.84
C HIS A 3 23.08 -3.81 0.56
N HIS A 4 23.73 -2.91 1.26
CA HIS A 4 23.18 -2.30 2.47
C HIS A 4 22.13 -1.28 2.06
N PHE A 5 20.87 -1.63 2.16
CA PHE A 5 19.78 -0.70 1.93
C PHE A 5 19.53 0.09 3.22
N GLN A 6 19.90 1.35 3.22
CA GLN A 6 19.51 2.28 4.25
C GLN A 6 18.73 3.42 3.61
N ILE A 7 17.48 3.58 4.03
CA ILE A 7 16.63 4.69 3.61
C ILE A 7 16.95 5.89 4.49
N LYS A 8 17.32 7.01 3.87
CA LYS A 8 17.52 8.28 4.56
C LYS A 8 16.46 9.28 4.13
N TYR A 9 15.86 9.93 5.11
CA TYR A 9 14.98 11.07 4.89
C TYR A 9 15.65 12.31 5.49
N PRO A 10 15.62 13.47 4.79
CA PRO A 10 16.22 14.69 5.32
C PRO A 10 15.49 15.13 6.60
N ALA A 11 16.24 15.64 7.58
CA ALA A 11 15.75 16.14 8.87
C ALA A 11 14.69 15.25 9.55
N SER A 12 14.83 13.93 9.43
CA SER A 12 13.84 12.98 9.96
C SER A 12 14.51 11.93 10.83
N ASP A 13 13.78 11.54 11.88
CA ASP A 13 14.16 10.47 12.78
C ASP A 13 13.11 9.35 12.72
N LYS A 14 13.55 8.08 12.79
CA LYS A 14 12.68 6.96 13.09
C LYS A 14 12.32 7.01 14.56
N VAL A 15 11.05 6.96 14.89
CA VAL A 15 10.55 6.94 16.27
C VAL A 15 9.57 5.80 16.46
N TYR A 16 9.46 5.32 17.70
CA TYR A 16 8.59 4.22 18.06
C TYR A 16 7.64 4.66 19.16
N LEU A 17 6.35 4.68 18.87
CA LEU A 17 5.31 5.03 19.85
C LEU A 17 4.87 3.77 20.60
N PRO A 18 4.71 3.83 21.94
CA PRO A 18 4.22 2.70 22.72
C PRO A 18 2.71 2.53 22.57
N GLY A 19 2.22 1.29 22.74
CA GLY A 19 0.81 1.01 22.91
C GLY A 19 0.28 1.40 24.30
N ARG A 20 -1.03 1.52 24.43
CA ARG A 20 -1.72 1.73 25.71
C ARG A 20 -2.32 0.43 26.24
N LEU A 21 -2.92 -0.38 25.38
CA LEU A 21 -3.44 -1.70 25.70
C LEU A 21 -2.30 -2.74 25.71
N PHE A 22 -1.34 -2.59 24.81
CA PHE A 22 -0.16 -3.44 24.69
C PHE A 22 1.10 -2.56 24.84
N PRO A 23 1.59 -2.33 26.07
CA PRO A 23 2.70 -1.39 26.33
C PRO A 23 4.02 -1.73 25.62
N ASP A 24 4.22 -3.00 25.29
CA ASP A 24 5.41 -3.47 24.59
C ASP A 24 5.38 -3.21 23.06
N LEU A 25 4.28 -2.67 22.53
CA LEU A 25 4.20 -2.24 21.14
C LEU A 25 5.22 -1.14 20.84
N LYS A 26 5.82 -1.25 19.67
CA LYS A 26 6.73 -0.25 19.11
C LYS A 26 6.20 0.17 17.74
N VAL A 27 5.25 1.12 17.74
CA VAL A 27 4.62 1.58 16.50
C VAL A 27 5.56 2.53 15.77
N ALA A 28 6.07 2.08 14.65
CA ALA A 28 7.04 2.81 13.86
C ALA A 28 6.40 4.03 13.16
N MET A 29 7.00 5.20 13.36
CA MET A 29 6.61 6.47 12.76
C MET A 29 7.86 7.23 12.31
N ARG A 30 7.70 8.23 11.45
CA ARG A 30 8.75 9.16 11.07
C ARG A 30 8.46 10.53 11.65
N ARG A 31 9.40 11.08 12.42
CA ARG A 31 9.35 12.42 12.99
C ARG A 31 10.16 13.37 12.13
N VAL A 32 9.50 14.34 11.49
CA VAL A 32 10.13 15.38 10.69
C VAL A 32 10.45 16.57 11.61
N ARG A 33 11.72 16.85 11.81
CA ARG A 33 12.19 18.03 12.58
C ARG A 33 12.02 19.28 11.76
N LEU A 34 11.59 20.36 12.39
CA LEU A 34 11.40 21.66 11.77
C LEU A 34 12.41 22.67 12.30
N THR A 35 12.86 23.55 11.43
CA THR A 35 13.73 24.67 11.82
C THR A 35 12.93 25.74 12.56
N PRO A 36 13.52 26.49 13.51
CA PRO A 36 12.84 27.58 14.18
C PRO A 36 12.48 28.70 13.20
N THR A 37 11.39 29.41 13.48
CA THR A 37 11.03 30.65 12.79
C THR A 37 11.82 31.79 13.39
N VAL A 38 12.70 32.41 12.59
CA VAL A 38 13.53 33.54 13.00
C VAL A 38 13.01 34.82 12.35
N THR A 39 12.57 35.77 13.15
CA THR A 39 12.14 37.10 12.69
C THR A 39 13.06 38.19 13.21
N ARG A 40 13.23 39.26 12.43
CA ARG A 40 13.97 40.44 12.84
C ARG A 40 13.00 41.50 13.41
N THR A 41 13.24 41.96 14.61
CA THR A 41 12.48 43.02 15.26
C THR A 41 12.91 44.41 14.73
N GLU A 42 12.10 45.44 15.01
CA GLU A 42 12.38 46.81 14.55
C GLU A 42 13.72 47.39 15.07
N ASP A 43 14.16 46.96 16.25
CA ASP A 43 15.44 47.34 16.86
C ASP A 43 16.64 46.55 16.29
N GLY A 44 16.37 45.62 15.32
CA GLY A 44 17.41 44.80 14.68
C GLY A 44 17.76 43.51 15.43
N SER A 45 17.14 43.26 16.58
CA SER A 45 17.32 42.01 17.31
C SER A 45 16.62 40.84 16.60
N ARG A 46 16.97 39.58 16.96
CA ARG A 46 16.38 38.37 16.40
C ARG A 46 15.44 37.75 17.42
N ASN A 47 14.22 37.46 17.00
CA ASN A 47 13.29 36.62 17.75
C ASN A 47 13.27 35.22 17.17
N VAL A 48 13.58 34.21 17.97
CA VAL A 48 13.67 32.80 17.55
C VAL A 48 12.53 32.02 18.19
N ASN A 49 11.60 31.54 17.38
CA ASN A 49 10.47 30.74 17.81
C ASN A 49 10.66 29.30 17.36
N PRO A 50 10.75 28.30 18.25
CA PRO A 50 10.83 26.89 17.87
C PRO A 50 9.56 26.46 17.18
N ASN A 51 9.66 25.49 16.28
CA ASN A 51 8.55 24.82 15.63
C ASN A 51 8.52 23.36 16.08
N GLU A 52 7.36 22.87 16.48
CA GLU A 52 7.17 21.48 16.88
C GLU A 52 7.38 20.56 15.68
N PRO A 53 8.02 19.39 15.88
CA PRO A 53 8.18 18.40 14.83
C PRO A 53 6.83 17.82 14.41
N VAL A 54 6.77 17.22 13.23
CA VAL A 54 5.57 16.58 12.69
C VAL A 54 5.78 15.08 12.59
N LEU A 55 4.88 14.30 13.20
CA LEU A 55 4.84 12.86 13.00
C LEU A 55 4.08 12.53 11.72
N VAL A 56 4.68 11.68 10.89
CA VAL A 56 4.07 11.23 9.63
C VAL A 56 4.08 9.71 9.54
N TYR A 57 3.10 9.19 8.84
CA TYR A 57 2.98 7.76 8.52
C TYR A 57 4.22 7.30 7.77
N ASP A 58 4.79 6.16 8.16
CA ASP A 58 6.03 5.64 7.62
C ASP A 58 5.89 4.19 7.19
N THR A 59 6.20 3.91 5.94
CA THR A 59 6.15 2.58 5.33
C THR A 59 7.53 1.96 5.13
N SER A 60 8.58 2.69 5.49
CA SER A 60 9.97 2.25 5.25
C SER A 60 10.42 1.08 6.13
N GLY A 61 9.61 0.67 7.10
CA GLY A 61 9.98 -0.38 8.04
C GLY A 61 11.29 -0.07 8.77
N PRO A 62 12.10 -1.08 9.11
CA PRO A 62 13.39 -0.87 9.76
C PRO A 62 14.44 -0.17 8.89
N TYR A 63 14.25 -0.12 7.57
CA TYR A 63 15.25 0.44 6.64
C TYR A 63 15.63 1.90 6.89
N SER A 64 14.77 2.68 7.53
CA SER A 64 15.06 4.06 7.93
C SER A 64 15.54 4.22 9.38
N ASP A 65 15.70 3.14 10.13
CA ASP A 65 16.30 3.16 11.46
C ASP A 65 17.82 3.13 11.34
N PRO A 66 18.55 4.16 11.84
CA PRO A 66 20.01 4.18 11.76
C PRO A 66 20.69 3.10 12.61
N ASN A 67 19.98 2.49 13.56
CA ASN A 67 20.48 1.43 14.42
C ASN A 67 20.24 0.02 13.83
N PHE A 68 19.55 -0.09 12.70
CA PHE A 68 19.28 -1.35 12.05
C PHE A 68 20.32 -1.65 10.95
N GLU A 69 21.06 -2.72 11.13
CA GLU A 69 21.95 -3.25 10.09
C GLU A 69 21.19 -4.28 9.25
N HIS A 70 21.02 -3.95 8.01
CA HIS A 70 20.28 -4.76 7.06
C HIS A 70 21.15 -5.84 6.42
N ASP A 71 20.63 -7.07 6.39
CA ASP A 71 21.20 -8.21 5.68
C ASP A 71 20.08 -8.94 4.94
N LEU A 72 20.05 -8.79 3.62
CA LEU A 72 19.01 -9.40 2.76
C LEU A 72 18.87 -10.91 2.96
N HIS A 73 19.97 -11.60 3.29
CA HIS A 73 19.99 -13.05 3.49
C HIS A 73 19.36 -13.49 4.83
N LYS A 74 19.25 -12.58 5.78
CA LYS A 74 18.58 -12.83 7.06
C LYS A 74 17.12 -12.39 7.07
N GLY A 75 16.75 -11.51 6.13
CA GLY A 75 15.45 -10.87 6.11
C GLY A 75 15.26 -9.84 7.23
N LEU A 76 14.05 -9.35 7.36
CA LEU A 76 13.66 -8.40 8.40
C LEU A 76 13.40 -9.11 9.74
N PRO A 77 13.53 -8.40 10.88
CA PRO A 77 13.17 -8.95 12.17
C PRO A 77 11.67 -9.22 12.27
N SER A 78 11.34 -10.32 12.93
CA SER A 78 9.95 -10.71 13.20
C SER A 78 9.31 -9.76 14.20
N LEU A 79 8.45 -8.84 13.73
CA LEU A 79 7.72 -7.91 14.56
C LEU A 79 6.54 -8.57 15.27
N ARG A 80 5.73 -9.37 14.55
CA ARG A 80 4.47 -9.92 15.02
C ARG A 80 4.56 -11.35 15.58
N GLY A 81 5.71 -12.02 15.42
CA GLY A 81 5.87 -13.43 15.79
C GLY A 81 5.46 -13.74 17.23
N ALA A 82 5.96 -12.94 18.20
CA ALA A 82 5.59 -13.10 19.60
C ALA A 82 4.08 -12.89 19.84
N TRP A 83 3.44 -11.95 19.16
CA TRP A 83 1.99 -11.68 19.30
C TRP A 83 1.16 -12.87 18.80
N ILE A 84 1.58 -13.45 17.67
CA ILE A 84 0.92 -14.61 17.05
C ILE A 84 1.01 -15.83 17.99
N GLU A 85 2.20 -16.12 18.51
CA GLU A 85 2.41 -17.25 19.41
C GLU A 85 1.68 -17.09 20.75
N GLN A 86 1.69 -15.89 21.33
CA GLN A 86 1.00 -15.58 22.59
C GLN A 86 -0.53 -15.70 22.48
N ARG A 87 -1.13 -15.37 21.34
CA ARG A 87 -2.56 -15.57 21.10
C ARG A 87 -2.93 -17.05 21.06
N GLY A 88 -1.99 -17.91 20.73
CA GLY A 88 -2.25 -19.36 20.58
C GLY A 88 -3.06 -19.71 19.34
N GLY A 89 -3.59 -20.92 19.31
CA GLY A 89 -4.40 -21.41 18.19
C GLY A 89 -3.59 -21.78 16.94
N VAL A 90 -2.28 -21.64 16.95
CA VAL A 90 -1.38 -21.99 15.84
C VAL A 90 -0.49 -23.17 16.19
N GLU A 91 -0.06 -23.89 15.17
CA GLU A 91 0.98 -24.93 15.26
C GLU A 91 2.07 -24.66 14.23
N ARG A 92 3.33 -24.93 14.60
CA ARG A 92 4.45 -24.90 13.66
C ARG A 92 4.52 -26.26 12.96
N LEU A 93 4.49 -26.24 11.64
CA LEU A 93 4.61 -27.44 10.83
C LEU A 93 6.06 -27.96 10.85
N SER A 94 6.22 -29.27 10.69
CA SER A 94 7.55 -29.90 10.61
C SER A 94 8.19 -29.77 9.22
N GLU A 95 7.39 -29.47 8.20
CA GLU A 95 7.78 -29.29 6.80
C GLU A 95 6.73 -28.44 6.06
N PHE A 96 7.06 -27.95 4.88
CA PHE A 96 6.08 -27.36 3.97
C PHE A 96 5.10 -28.43 3.49
N THR A 97 3.81 -28.09 3.39
CA THR A 97 2.78 -29.07 2.99
C THR A 97 2.43 -29.03 1.51
N SER A 98 2.74 -27.91 0.80
CA SER A 98 2.63 -27.84 -0.65
C SER A 98 3.59 -28.82 -1.34
N ASP A 99 3.07 -29.58 -2.29
CA ASP A 99 3.88 -30.49 -3.11
C ASP A 99 4.90 -29.74 -3.97
N PHE A 100 4.54 -28.55 -4.44
CA PHE A 100 5.44 -27.70 -5.22
C PHE A 100 6.60 -27.19 -4.36
N SER A 101 6.33 -26.66 -3.17
CA SER A 101 7.37 -26.20 -2.24
C SER A 101 8.36 -27.29 -1.90
N ARG A 102 7.88 -28.50 -1.57
CA ARG A 102 8.75 -29.64 -1.27
C ARG A 102 9.66 -30.02 -2.45
N ARG A 103 9.13 -30.03 -3.67
CA ARG A 103 9.91 -30.30 -4.89
C ARG A 103 10.97 -29.24 -5.13
N ARG A 104 10.61 -27.93 -4.97
CA ARG A 104 11.57 -26.83 -5.14
C ARG A 104 12.69 -26.89 -4.11
N LEU A 105 12.37 -27.19 -2.86
CA LEU A 105 13.38 -27.36 -1.79
C LEU A 105 14.31 -28.57 -2.01
N ALA A 106 13.83 -29.61 -2.67
CA ALA A 106 14.61 -30.80 -2.99
C ALA A 106 15.45 -30.65 -4.28
N ASP A 107 15.17 -29.66 -5.13
CA ASP A 107 15.83 -29.47 -6.42
C ASP A 107 17.19 -28.76 -6.26
N PRO A 108 18.33 -29.42 -6.51
CA PRO A 108 19.64 -28.78 -6.40
C PRO A 108 19.84 -27.58 -7.33
N ALA A 109 19.10 -27.49 -8.46
CA ALA A 109 19.22 -26.39 -9.39
C ALA A 109 18.75 -25.06 -8.81
N THR A 110 17.92 -25.07 -7.78
CA THR A 110 17.41 -23.87 -7.10
C THR A 110 18.23 -23.45 -5.89
N GLU A 111 19.19 -24.25 -5.44
CA GLU A 111 19.94 -24.02 -4.19
C GLU A 111 20.61 -22.64 -4.12
N SER A 112 21.16 -22.17 -5.25
CA SER A 112 21.87 -20.88 -5.31
C SER A 112 20.97 -19.65 -5.30
N ILE A 113 19.67 -19.81 -5.58
CA ILE A 113 18.69 -18.71 -5.70
C ILE A 113 17.67 -18.70 -4.56
N ARG A 114 17.63 -19.74 -3.73
CA ARG A 114 16.72 -19.82 -2.58
C ARG A 114 17.06 -18.81 -1.51
N PHE A 115 16.04 -18.34 -0.80
CA PHE A 115 16.24 -17.63 0.45
C PHE A 115 16.90 -18.59 1.47
N PRO A 116 17.98 -18.16 2.15
CA PRO A 116 18.68 -19.01 3.12
C PRO A 116 17.76 -19.30 4.33
N GLN A 117 17.49 -20.55 4.60
CA GLN A 117 16.73 -21.00 5.78
C GLN A 117 15.35 -20.35 5.91
N PRO A 118 14.42 -20.55 4.94
CA PRO A 118 13.06 -20.08 5.08
C PRO A 118 12.43 -20.65 6.36
N PRO A 119 11.66 -19.84 7.12
CA PRO A 119 11.05 -20.32 8.35
C PRO A 119 10.05 -21.43 8.06
N LEU A 120 10.00 -22.44 8.93
CA LEU A 120 8.94 -23.44 8.87
C LEU A 120 7.58 -22.78 9.15
N PRO A 121 6.55 -23.08 8.35
CA PRO A 121 5.30 -22.36 8.42
C PRO A 121 4.50 -22.65 9.69
N LEU A 122 3.75 -21.64 10.11
CA LEU A 122 2.67 -21.75 11.09
C LEU A 122 1.35 -21.98 10.36
N ARG A 123 0.43 -22.70 11.01
CA ARG A 123 -0.94 -22.92 10.55
C ARG A 123 -1.91 -22.97 11.72
N ALA A 124 -3.17 -22.67 11.48
CA ALA A 124 -4.23 -22.86 12.48
C ALA A 124 -4.29 -24.30 12.97
N LYS A 125 -4.28 -24.50 14.29
CA LYS A 125 -4.29 -25.82 14.93
C LYS A 125 -5.71 -26.35 15.04
N GLY A 126 -6.00 -27.45 14.40
CA GLY A 126 -7.27 -28.17 14.59
C GLY A 126 -8.51 -27.34 14.25
N GLY A 127 -8.44 -26.42 13.29
CA GLY A 127 -9.55 -25.54 12.91
C GLY A 127 -9.80 -24.38 13.87
N ALA A 128 -8.81 -24.02 14.71
CA ALA A 128 -8.90 -22.84 15.56
C ALA A 128 -9.09 -21.57 14.73
N GLY A 129 -9.92 -20.63 15.19
CA GLY A 129 -10.04 -19.31 14.61
C GLY A 129 -8.83 -18.46 14.98
N ILE A 130 -8.08 -17.99 13.96
CA ILE A 130 -6.84 -17.24 14.15
C ILE A 130 -6.81 -15.91 13.38
N THR A 131 -7.83 -15.65 12.55
CA THR A 131 -7.86 -14.46 11.69
C THR A 131 -8.17 -13.20 12.47
N GLN A 132 -7.72 -12.05 11.97
CA GLN A 132 -8.06 -10.75 12.57
C GLN A 132 -9.58 -10.56 12.64
N MET A 133 -10.33 -11.01 11.62
CA MET A 133 -11.79 -10.95 11.63
C MET A 133 -12.41 -11.88 12.71
N TYR A 134 -11.86 -13.07 12.91
CA TYR A 134 -12.32 -13.95 13.98
C TYR A 134 -12.17 -13.27 15.34
N TYR A 135 -10.98 -12.76 15.67
CA TYR A 135 -10.77 -12.05 16.93
C TYR A 135 -11.67 -10.83 17.07
N ALA A 136 -11.82 -10.05 16.00
CA ALA A 136 -12.69 -8.87 16.00
C ALA A 136 -14.16 -9.23 16.30
N LYS A 137 -14.69 -10.29 15.70
CA LYS A 137 -16.05 -10.79 15.95
C LYS A 137 -16.23 -11.34 17.37
N GLN A 138 -15.16 -11.87 17.99
CA GLN A 138 -15.18 -12.29 19.38
C GLN A 138 -15.05 -11.12 20.39
N GLY A 139 -14.96 -9.87 19.91
CA GLY A 139 -14.76 -8.70 20.76
C GLY A 139 -13.32 -8.54 21.26
N ILE A 140 -12.36 -9.26 20.67
CA ILE A 140 -10.96 -9.24 21.07
C ILE A 140 -10.20 -8.20 20.23
N ILE A 141 -9.56 -7.25 20.92
CA ILE A 141 -8.61 -6.32 20.30
C ILE A 141 -7.24 -7.00 20.24
N THR A 142 -6.66 -7.06 19.05
CA THR A 142 -5.31 -7.62 18.84
C THR A 142 -4.24 -6.52 18.90
N PRO A 143 -2.95 -6.86 19.12
CA PRO A 143 -1.86 -5.89 19.01
C PRO A 143 -1.82 -5.19 17.65
N GLU A 144 -2.17 -5.89 16.57
CA GLU A 144 -2.26 -5.33 15.23
C GLU A 144 -3.31 -4.22 15.13
N MET A 145 -4.46 -4.35 15.80
CA MET A 145 -5.52 -3.34 15.81
C MET A 145 -5.10 -2.08 16.57
N GLU A 146 -4.39 -2.20 17.69
CA GLU A 146 -3.86 -1.03 18.40
C GLU A 146 -2.72 -0.37 17.61
N TYR A 147 -1.83 -1.17 17.00
CA TYR A 147 -0.78 -0.66 16.13
C TYR A 147 -1.34 0.20 15.00
N VAL A 148 -2.37 -0.29 14.32
CA VAL A 148 -3.10 0.44 13.27
C VAL A 148 -3.70 1.73 13.80
N ALA A 149 -4.41 1.70 14.94
CA ALA A 149 -5.04 2.89 15.51
C ALA A 149 -4.03 4.01 15.79
N ILE A 150 -2.85 3.66 16.32
CA ILE A 150 -1.79 4.62 16.61
C ILE A 150 -1.23 5.21 15.31
N ARG A 151 -0.95 4.37 14.30
CA ARG A 151 -0.42 4.84 12.99
C ARG A 151 -1.39 5.76 12.26
N GLU A 152 -2.68 5.44 12.24
CA GLU A 152 -3.71 6.23 11.56
C GLU A 152 -3.89 7.61 12.20
N ASN A 153 -3.72 7.71 13.51
CA ASN A 153 -3.86 8.97 14.23
C ASN A 153 -2.65 9.90 14.06
N MET A 154 -1.49 9.39 13.69
CA MET A 154 -0.27 10.18 13.53
C MET A 154 -0.06 11.16 14.70
N ASP A 155 -0.10 12.46 14.43
CA ASP A 155 0.18 13.56 15.37
C ASP A 155 -1.07 14.16 16.04
N CYS A 156 -2.23 13.56 15.84
CA CYS A 156 -3.51 14.12 16.33
C CYS A 156 -3.48 14.41 17.83
N GLU A 157 -2.93 13.49 18.64
CA GLU A 157 -2.89 13.67 20.10
C GLU A 157 -1.99 14.86 20.50
N ALA A 158 -0.80 14.96 19.93
CA ALA A 158 0.14 16.05 20.20
C ALA A 158 -0.43 17.41 19.76
N GLN A 159 -1.22 17.44 18.70
CA GLN A 159 -1.90 18.64 18.19
C GLN A 159 -3.25 18.93 18.87
N GLY A 160 -3.68 18.09 19.81
CA GLY A 160 -4.98 18.23 20.46
C GLY A 160 -6.18 18.06 19.52
N ILE A 161 -6.01 17.33 18.42
CA ILE A 161 -7.05 17.08 17.42
C ILE A 161 -7.84 15.83 17.82
N PRO A 162 -9.16 15.92 18.03
CA PRO A 162 -9.98 14.75 18.33
C PRO A 162 -9.97 13.72 17.20
N THR A 163 -9.87 12.45 17.57
CA THR A 163 -9.97 11.34 16.61
C THR A 163 -10.93 10.28 17.13
N ARG A 164 -11.63 9.62 16.20
CA ARG A 164 -12.46 8.44 16.47
C ARG A 164 -11.73 7.12 16.26
N ILE A 165 -10.51 7.14 15.70
CA ILE A 165 -9.76 5.94 15.36
C ILE A 165 -9.11 5.38 16.62
N THR A 166 -9.90 4.64 17.40
CA THR A 166 -9.47 3.90 18.58
C THR A 166 -9.24 2.43 18.24
N PRO A 167 -8.51 1.64 19.04
CA PRO A 167 -8.38 0.20 18.84
C PRO A 167 -9.75 -0.50 18.77
N GLU A 168 -10.73 -0.07 19.56
CA GLU A 168 -12.09 -0.59 19.51
C GLU A 168 -12.82 -0.21 18.21
N PHE A 169 -12.61 1.00 17.69
CA PHE A 169 -13.15 1.39 16.40
C PHE A 169 -12.56 0.51 15.29
N VAL A 170 -11.24 0.30 15.29
CA VAL A 170 -10.57 -0.62 14.34
C VAL A 170 -11.17 -2.02 14.43
N ARG A 171 -11.30 -2.57 15.65
CA ARG A 171 -11.93 -3.88 15.86
C ARG A 171 -13.35 -3.94 15.28
N SER A 172 -14.17 -2.92 15.55
CA SER A 172 -15.56 -2.88 15.08
C SER A 172 -15.68 -2.83 13.56
N GLU A 173 -14.80 -2.11 12.87
CA GLU A 173 -14.76 -2.03 11.42
C GLU A 173 -14.32 -3.36 10.79
N VAL A 174 -13.33 -4.03 11.38
CA VAL A 174 -12.89 -5.37 10.95
C VAL A 174 -14.00 -6.41 11.19
N ALA A 175 -14.64 -6.39 12.36
CA ALA A 175 -15.73 -7.31 12.69
C ALA A 175 -16.93 -7.18 11.73
N ALA A 176 -17.20 -5.96 11.26
CA ALA A 176 -18.28 -5.67 10.32
C ALA A 176 -17.91 -5.91 8.85
N GLY A 177 -16.66 -6.30 8.55
CA GLY A 177 -16.18 -6.49 7.18
C GLY A 177 -15.89 -5.20 6.42
N ARG A 178 -15.96 -4.02 7.07
CA ARG A 178 -15.71 -2.71 6.45
C ARG A 178 -14.24 -2.29 6.44
N ALA A 179 -13.39 -3.10 7.07
CA ALA A 179 -11.94 -2.91 7.05
C ALA A 179 -11.20 -4.25 7.06
N VAL A 180 -10.00 -4.26 6.49
CA VAL A 180 -9.13 -5.44 6.39
C VAL A 180 -7.74 -5.08 6.92
N ILE A 181 -7.19 -5.92 7.79
CA ILE A 181 -5.79 -5.91 8.21
C ILE A 181 -5.12 -7.13 7.57
N PRO A 182 -4.45 -7.01 6.42
CA PRO A 182 -3.75 -8.12 5.81
C PRO A 182 -2.57 -8.51 6.70
N ALA A 183 -2.56 -9.73 7.22
CA ALA A 183 -1.63 -10.09 8.30
C ALA A 183 -1.38 -11.61 8.38
N ASN A 184 -0.94 -12.23 7.28
CA ASN A 184 -0.60 -13.65 7.28
C ASN A 184 0.36 -13.97 8.44
N ILE A 185 0.06 -15.06 9.17
CA ILE A 185 0.87 -15.49 10.32
C ILE A 185 2.29 -15.92 9.93
N ASN A 186 2.54 -16.19 8.65
CA ASN A 186 3.85 -16.54 8.09
C ASN A 186 4.62 -15.34 7.50
N HIS A 187 4.09 -14.11 7.65
CA HIS A 187 4.79 -12.87 7.35
C HIS A 187 4.88 -11.99 8.61
N PRO A 188 5.49 -12.47 9.69
CA PRO A 188 5.56 -11.73 10.95
C PRO A 188 6.44 -10.49 10.90
N GLU A 189 7.20 -10.28 9.83
CA GLU A 189 8.02 -9.11 9.56
C GLU A 189 7.20 -7.88 9.19
N ALA A 190 6.01 -8.06 8.58
CA ALA A 190 5.18 -6.96 8.12
C ALA A 190 4.62 -6.11 9.27
N GLU A 191 4.73 -4.80 9.13
CA GLU A 191 4.10 -3.82 10.01
C GLU A 191 2.59 -3.77 9.75
N PRO A 192 1.73 -3.87 10.79
CA PRO A 192 0.29 -3.83 10.59
C PRO A 192 -0.19 -2.54 9.91
N MET A 193 -1.09 -2.69 8.95
CA MET A 193 -1.80 -1.60 8.28
C MET A 193 -3.27 -1.98 8.07
N ILE A 194 -4.12 -1.04 7.72
CA ILE A 194 -5.53 -1.26 7.51
C ILE A 194 -6.00 -0.70 6.16
N ILE A 195 -6.87 -1.44 5.49
CA ILE A 195 -7.55 -1.04 4.27
C ILE A 195 -9.03 -0.85 4.63
N GLY A 196 -9.53 0.38 4.60
CA GLY A 196 -10.91 0.66 4.98
C GLY A 196 -11.30 2.09 4.69
N ARG A 197 -12.56 2.32 4.34
CA ARG A 197 -13.11 3.62 3.94
C ARG A 197 -12.91 4.72 5.00
N ASN A 198 -12.94 4.34 6.27
CA ASN A 198 -12.86 5.26 7.40
C ASN A 198 -11.42 5.57 7.87
N PHE A 199 -10.43 5.07 7.14
CA PHE A 199 -9.00 5.22 7.41
C PHE A 199 -8.32 5.99 6.28
N LEU A 200 -7.02 6.28 6.43
CA LEU A 200 -6.23 6.85 5.34
C LEU A 200 -6.31 5.95 4.08
N VAL A 201 -6.41 6.56 2.92
CA VAL A 201 -6.37 5.83 1.64
C VAL A 201 -4.99 5.24 1.44
N LYS A 202 -4.93 3.94 1.19
CA LYS A 202 -3.69 3.17 1.02
C LYS A 202 -3.28 3.08 -0.46
N ILE A 203 -1.99 2.90 -0.67
CA ILE A 203 -1.42 2.72 -2.01
C ILE A 203 -0.84 1.32 -2.12
N ASN A 204 -1.31 0.56 -3.12
CA ASN A 204 -0.67 -0.66 -3.54
C ASN A 204 0.31 -0.37 -4.68
N THR A 205 1.51 -0.95 -4.60
CA THR A 205 2.51 -0.92 -5.66
C THR A 205 2.67 -2.29 -6.28
N ASN A 206 2.68 -2.35 -7.62
CA ASN A 206 2.91 -3.58 -8.36
C ASN A 206 4.37 -3.67 -8.77
N ILE A 207 4.99 -4.80 -8.46
CA ILE A 207 6.30 -5.20 -8.96
C ILE A 207 6.20 -6.60 -9.58
N GLY A 208 7.26 -7.10 -10.12
CA GLY A 208 7.35 -8.47 -10.63
C GLY A 208 8.27 -8.55 -11.84
N ASN A 209 8.97 -9.66 -11.91
CA ASN A 209 9.79 -10.00 -13.07
C ASN A 209 8.91 -10.48 -14.24
N SER A 210 9.47 -10.43 -15.44
CA SER A 210 8.92 -11.07 -16.63
C SER A 210 9.95 -12.03 -17.22
N ALA A 211 9.53 -12.87 -18.15
CA ALA A 211 10.43 -13.82 -18.82
C ALA A 211 11.64 -13.15 -19.53
N THR A 212 11.61 -11.84 -19.71
CA THR A 212 12.63 -11.08 -20.46
C THR A 212 13.37 -10.03 -19.63
N THR A 213 12.93 -9.74 -18.40
CA THR A 213 13.44 -8.58 -17.64
C THR A 213 13.36 -8.82 -16.14
N SER A 214 14.40 -8.33 -15.41
CA SER A 214 14.54 -8.30 -13.97
C SER A 214 14.96 -9.63 -13.32
N ASP A 215 15.76 -9.54 -12.29
CA ASP A 215 16.18 -10.65 -11.44
C ASP A 215 15.64 -10.51 -10.00
N ILE A 216 15.90 -11.51 -9.15
CA ILE A 216 15.44 -11.51 -7.75
C ILE A 216 15.94 -10.29 -6.97
N ALA A 217 17.20 -9.90 -7.17
CA ALA A 217 17.79 -8.76 -6.44
C ALA A 217 17.14 -7.44 -6.84
N GLU A 218 16.85 -7.26 -8.12
CA GLU A 218 16.17 -6.07 -8.64
C GLU A 218 14.73 -5.97 -8.11
N GLU A 219 14.00 -7.10 -8.02
CA GLU A 219 12.64 -7.10 -7.46
C GLU A 219 12.62 -6.74 -5.97
N VAL A 220 13.56 -7.28 -5.18
CA VAL A 220 13.70 -6.91 -3.76
C VAL A 220 14.07 -5.43 -3.61
N GLU A 221 14.96 -4.91 -4.46
CA GLU A 221 15.30 -3.48 -4.46
C GLU A 221 14.08 -2.62 -4.80
N LYS A 222 13.28 -2.98 -5.79
CA LYS A 222 12.04 -2.26 -6.14
C LYS A 222 11.03 -2.31 -5.01
N ALA A 223 10.90 -3.43 -4.29
CA ALA A 223 10.04 -3.55 -3.12
C ALA A 223 10.44 -2.55 -2.02
N ILE A 224 11.71 -2.54 -1.62
CA ILE A 224 12.23 -1.61 -0.61
C ILE A 224 12.08 -0.15 -1.08
N TRP A 225 12.34 0.10 -2.36
CA TRP A 225 12.20 1.42 -2.96
C TRP A 225 10.77 1.94 -2.95
N SER A 226 9.78 1.08 -3.20
CA SER A 226 8.37 1.46 -3.11
C SER A 226 7.99 1.86 -1.67
N CYS A 227 8.49 1.13 -0.68
CA CYS A 227 8.29 1.45 0.75
C CYS A 227 8.90 2.82 1.12
N LYS A 228 10.06 3.19 0.57
CA LYS A 228 10.65 4.53 0.75
C LYS A 228 9.68 5.64 0.37
N TRP A 229 8.95 5.49 -0.72
CA TRP A 229 8.08 6.54 -1.28
C TRP A 229 6.65 6.49 -0.76
N GLY A 230 6.32 5.52 0.07
CA GLY A 230 5.04 5.45 0.75
C GLY A 230 4.07 4.40 0.20
N GLY A 231 4.57 3.38 -0.52
CA GLY A 231 3.78 2.20 -0.84
C GLY A 231 3.34 1.50 0.45
N ASP A 232 2.04 1.37 0.65
CA ASP A 232 1.44 0.81 1.86
C ASP A 232 1.29 -0.71 1.77
N THR A 233 1.16 -1.25 0.56
CA THR A 233 1.22 -2.66 0.22
C THR A 233 2.01 -2.88 -1.06
N LEU A 234 2.41 -4.11 -1.29
CA LEU A 234 3.13 -4.53 -2.48
C LEU A 234 2.43 -5.74 -3.10
N MET A 235 2.20 -5.73 -4.42
CA MET A 235 1.82 -6.95 -5.14
C MET A 235 2.97 -7.45 -6.00
N ASP A 236 3.36 -8.71 -5.78
CA ASP A 236 4.25 -9.45 -6.67
C ASP A 236 3.44 -10.08 -7.81
N LEU A 237 3.57 -9.49 -8.99
CA LEU A 237 2.92 -9.92 -10.23
C LEU A 237 3.87 -10.68 -11.16
N SER A 238 4.91 -11.30 -10.62
CA SER A 238 5.91 -12.06 -11.37
C SER A 238 5.28 -13.11 -12.29
N THR A 239 5.76 -13.16 -13.51
CA THR A 239 5.35 -14.12 -14.56
C THR A 239 6.54 -14.80 -15.22
N GLY A 240 7.76 -14.47 -14.82
CA GLY A 240 9.00 -15.05 -15.30
C GLY A 240 9.40 -16.34 -14.58
N ASP A 241 10.65 -16.73 -14.74
CA ASP A 241 11.22 -17.89 -14.03
C ASP A 241 11.38 -17.62 -12.54
N HIS A 242 11.36 -18.69 -11.72
CA HIS A 242 11.66 -18.64 -10.28
C HIS A 242 10.70 -17.80 -9.45
N ILE A 243 9.41 -17.76 -9.80
CA ILE A 243 8.36 -17.03 -9.04
C ILE A 243 8.37 -17.41 -7.56
N HIS A 244 8.53 -18.70 -7.25
CA HIS A 244 8.58 -19.22 -5.88
C HIS A 244 9.70 -18.57 -5.05
N GLU A 245 10.93 -18.59 -5.58
CA GLU A 245 12.09 -18.06 -4.89
C GLU A 245 12.04 -16.52 -4.82
N THR A 246 11.68 -15.86 -5.91
CA THR A 246 11.52 -14.39 -5.96
C THR A 246 10.57 -13.90 -4.86
N ARG A 247 9.41 -14.55 -4.73
CA ARG A 247 8.41 -14.20 -3.71
C ARG A 247 8.94 -14.40 -2.30
N GLU A 248 9.67 -15.52 -2.03
CA GLU A 248 10.26 -15.75 -0.71
C GLU A 248 11.23 -14.62 -0.32
N TRP A 249 12.10 -14.21 -1.23
CA TRP A 249 13.00 -13.09 -0.98
C TRP A 249 12.25 -11.77 -0.76
N ILE A 250 11.20 -11.51 -1.51
CA ILE A 250 10.37 -10.31 -1.34
C ILE A 250 9.71 -10.33 0.03
N VAL A 251 8.99 -11.39 0.38
CA VAL A 251 8.25 -11.48 1.65
C VAL A 251 9.18 -11.32 2.85
N ARG A 252 10.33 -12.00 2.87
CA ARG A 252 11.29 -11.91 3.99
C ARG A 252 11.92 -10.52 4.12
N ASN A 253 11.92 -9.70 3.09
CA ASN A 253 12.55 -8.38 3.07
C ASN A 253 11.56 -7.22 2.94
N CYS A 254 10.26 -7.48 2.99
CA CYS A 254 9.23 -6.46 2.83
C CYS A 254 8.57 -6.09 4.18
N PRO A 255 8.62 -4.82 4.60
CA PRO A 255 8.00 -4.40 5.86
C PRO A 255 6.50 -4.10 5.74
N VAL A 256 5.93 -4.20 4.55
CA VAL A 256 4.50 -3.97 4.28
C VAL A 256 3.83 -5.25 3.78
N PRO A 257 2.51 -5.39 3.90
CA PRO A 257 1.82 -6.57 3.40
C PRO A 257 2.09 -6.84 1.91
N VAL A 258 2.28 -8.11 1.57
CA VAL A 258 2.54 -8.58 0.21
C VAL A 258 1.32 -9.33 -0.33
N GLY A 259 0.84 -8.91 -1.49
CA GLY A 259 -0.21 -9.59 -2.23
C GLY A 259 0.31 -10.29 -3.49
N THR A 260 -0.46 -11.23 -4.00
CA THR A 260 -0.17 -11.94 -5.26
C THR A 260 -1.43 -12.23 -6.05
N VAL A 261 -1.24 -12.69 -7.30
CA VAL A 261 -2.28 -13.32 -8.11
C VAL A 261 -1.89 -14.79 -8.31
N PRO A 262 -2.34 -15.73 -7.48
CA PRO A 262 -1.91 -17.13 -7.53
C PRO A 262 -2.13 -17.79 -8.88
N LEU A 263 -3.11 -17.30 -9.64
CA LEU A 263 -3.42 -17.77 -10.99
C LEU A 263 -2.24 -17.63 -11.95
N TYR A 264 -1.37 -16.62 -11.78
CA TYR A 264 -0.22 -16.42 -12.67
C TYR A 264 0.82 -17.52 -12.49
N GLN A 265 1.12 -17.89 -11.25
CA GLN A 265 2.01 -18.99 -10.97
C GLN A 265 1.38 -20.34 -11.33
N ALA A 266 0.08 -20.53 -11.10
CA ALA A 266 -0.62 -21.74 -11.53
C ALA A 266 -0.55 -21.91 -13.06
N LEU A 267 -0.70 -20.81 -13.82
CA LEU A 267 -0.58 -20.82 -15.27
C LEU A 267 0.86 -21.13 -15.73
N GLU A 268 1.87 -20.58 -15.04
CA GLU A 268 3.28 -20.89 -15.29
C GLU A 268 3.55 -22.39 -15.11
N LYS A 269 3.06 -23.00 -14.03
CA LYS A 269 3.19 -24.44 -13.73
C LYS A 269 2.62 -25.36 -14.84
N VAL A 270 1.71 -24.85 -15.67
CA VAL A 270 1.14 -25.56 -16.85
C VAL A 270 1.64 -24.98 -18.18
N ASN A 271 2.82 -24.32 -18.16
CA ASN A 271 3.46 -23.74 -19.35
C ASN A 271 2.54 -22.81 -20.15
N GLY A 272 1.76 -21.98 -19.48
CA GLY A 272 0.90 -20.97 -20.09
C GLY A 272 -0.40 -21.51 -20.73
N LYS A 273 -0.75 -22.78 -20.52
CA LYS A 273 -1.95 -23.38 -21.11
C LYS A 273 -3.12 -23.29 -20.15
N ALA A 274 -3.99 -22.32 -20.34
CA ALA A 274 -5.18 -22.14 -19.50
C ALA A 274 -6.04 -23.41 -19.40
N ALA A 275 -6.15 -24.18 -20.49
CA ALA A 275 -6.91 -25.45 -20.53
C ALA A 275 -6.42 -26.51 -19.54
N ASP A 276 -5.15 -26.47 -19.14
CA ASP A 276 -4.54 -27.48 -18.27
C ASP A 276 -4.62 -27.09 -16.78
N LEU A 277 -5.22 -25.93 -16.45
CA LEU A 277 -5.46 -25.50 -15.07
C LEU A 277 -6.49 -26.43 -14.41
N THR A 278 -6.17 -26.88 -13.20
CA THR A 278 -7.08 -27.69 -12.37
C THR A 278 -7.21 -27.09 -10.97
N TRP A 279 -8.28 -27.47 -10.28
CA TRP A 279 -8.47 -27.07 -8.87
C TRP A 279 -7.32 -27.56 -7.99
N GLU A 280 -6.88 -28.81 -8.16
CA GLU A 280 -5.82 -29.43 -7.35
C GLU A 280 -4.52 -28.65 -7.47
N LEU A 281 -4.12 -28.27 -8.69
CA LEU A 281 -2.95 -27.46 -8.95
C LEU A 281 -3.08 -26.06 -8.31
N TYR A 282 -4.24 -25.44 -8.47
CA TYR A 282 -4.49 -24.12 -7.91
C TYR A 282 -4.53 -24.16 -6.38
N ARG A 283 -5.15 -25.17 -5.79
CA ARG A 283 -5.18 -25.43 -4.36
C ARG A 283 -3.77 -25.57 -3.77
N ASP A 284 -2.89 -26.36 -4.39
CA ASP A 284 -1.49 -26.51 -3.96
C ASP A 284 -0.74 -25.17 -4.04
N THR A 285 -1.03 -24.36 -5.07
CA THR A 285 -0.45 -23.04 -5.24
C THR A 285 -0.90 -22.06 -4.15
N LEU A 286 -2.16 -22.09 -3.72
CA LEU A 286 -2.65 -21.30 -2.59
C LEU A 286 -1.94 -21.68 -1.28
N ILE A 287 -1.84 -22.99 -0.99
CA ILE A 287 -1.16 -23.48 0.21
C ILE A 287 0.31 -23.06 0.19
N GLU A 288 1.01 -23.24 -0.93
CA GLU A 288 2.38 -22.79 -1.12
C GLU A 288 2.56 -21.32 -0.72
N GLN A 289 1.73 -20.45 -1.26
CA GLN A 289 1.83 -19.01 -1.04
C GLN A 289 1.41 -18.58 0.37
N CYS A 290 0.42 -19.25 0.98
CA CYS A 290 0.07 -19.05 2.38
C CYS A 290 1.24 -19.42 3.31
N GLU A 291 1.90 -20.54 3.05
CA GLU A 291 3.04 -21.02 3.83
C GLU A 291 4.27 -20.13 3.68
N GLN A 292 4.44 -19.45 2.54
CA GLN A 292 5.48 -18.44 2.34
C GLN A 292 5.16 -17.10 3.00
N GLY A 293 3.89 -16.83 3.35
CA GLY A 293 3.50 -15.63 4.06
C GLY A 293 2.85 -14.54 3.20
N VAL A 294 2.28 -14.88 2.06
CA VAL A 294 1.50 -13.90 1.27
C VAL A 294 0.28 -13.43 2.08
N ASP A 295 0.13 -12.12 2.24
CA ASP A 295 -0.87 -11.51 3.13
C ASP A 295 -2.26 -11.43 2.51
N TYR A 296 -2.34 -11.34 1.17
CA TYR A 296 -3.62 -11.36 0.46
C TYR A 296 -3.49 -11.87 -0.97
N PHE A 297 -4.56 -12.48 -1.47
CA PHE A 297 -4.64 -13.01 -2.82
C PHE A 297 -5.66 -12.27 -3.65
N THR A 298 -5.28 -11.85 -4.87
CA THR A 298 -6.26 -11.49 -5.89
C THR A 298 -6.80 -12.74 -6.57
N ILE A 299 -8.10 -12.98 -6.44
CA ILE A 299 -8.79 -14.17 -6.95
C ILE A 299 -9.96 -13.75 -7.85
N HIS A 300 -9.91 -14.12 -9.13
CA HIS A 300 -10.91 -13.77 -10.13
C HIS A 300 -12.13 -14.73 -10.09
N CYS A 301 -12.70 -14.92 -8.89
CA CYS A 301 -13.84 -15.80 -8.66
C CYS A 301 -15.19 -15.18 -9.03
N GLY A 302 -15.26 -13.86 -9.21
CA GLY A 302 -16.48 -13.14 -9.62
C GLY A 302 -16.90 -13.35 -11.08
N ILE A 303 -15.98 -13.85 -11.92
CA ILE A 303 -16.29 -14.17 -13.32
C ILE A 303 -17.20 -15.40 -13.37
N ARG A 304 -18.36 -15.26 -14.00
CA ARG A 304 -19.28 -16.36 -14.23
C ARG A 304 -19.39 -16.67 -15.72
N LEU A 305 -19.50 -17.95 -16.08
CA LEU A 305 -19.67 -18.38 -17.48
C LEU A 305 -20.80 -17.59 -18.18
N ALA A 306 -21.90 -17.34 -17.48
CA ALA A 306 -23.05 -16.59 -17.99
C ALA A 306 -22.76 -15.12 -18.24
N ASN A 307 -21.76 -14.53 -17.57
CA ASN A 307 -21.44 -13.09 -17.65
C ASN A 307 -20.40 -12.77 -18.74
N ILE A 308 -19.57 -13.74 -19.15
CA ILE A 308 -18.53 -13.56 -20.18
C ILE A 308 -19.10 -12.97 -21.48
N PRO A 309 -20.24 -13.44 -22.01
CA PRO A 309 -20.81 -12.89 -23.25
C PRO A 309 -21.19 -11.43 -23.19
N LEU A 310 -21.41 -10.84 -21.99
CA LEU A 310 -21.74 -9.43 -21.82
C LEU A 310 -20.60 -8.50 -22.25
N SER A 311 -19.36 -8.99 -22.29
CA SER A 311 -18.19 -8.24 -22.74
C SER A 311 -18.01 -8.20 -24.27
N LYS A 312 -18.84 -8.93 -25.04
CA LYS A 312 -18.68 -9.13 -26.49
C LYS A 312 -18.65 -7.81 -27.30
N ASN A 313 -19.41 -6.83 -26.88
CA ASN A 313 -19.55 -5.56 -27.61
C ASN A 313 -18.64 -4.45 -27.06
N ARG A 314 -17.73 -4.76 -26.15
CA ARG A 314 -16.76 -3.81 -25.64
C ARG A 314 -15.75 -3.41 -26.71
N LEU A 315 -15.32 -2.17 -26.63
CA LEU A 315 -14.27 -1.63 -27.51
C LEU A 315 -12.92 -2.32 -27.25
N THR A 316 -12.61 -2.63 -25.98
CA THR A 316 -11.33 -3.25 -25.58
C THR A 316 -11.48 -4.70 -25.09
N GLY A 317 -12.67 -5.27 -25.08
CA GLY A 317 -12.91 -6.64 -24.65
C GLY A 317 -12.63 -6.90 -23.17
N ILE A 318 -11.94 -7.99 -22.84
CA ILE A 318 -11.49 -8.35 -21.49
C ILE A 318 -10.00 -8.03 -21.35
N VAL A 319 -9.65 -7.01 -20.59
CA VAL A 319 -8.27 -6.50 -20.45
C VAL A 319 -7.54 -7.03 -19.22
N SER A 320 -8.26 -7.58 -18.24
CA SER A 320 -7.64 -8.22 -17.08
C SER A 320 -6.94 -9.51 -17.50
N ARG A 321 -5.66 -9.67 -17.13
CA ARG A 321 -4.90 -10.91 -17.38
C ARG A 321 -5.58 -12.12 -16.73
N GLY A 322 -5.91 -12.03 -15.44
CA GLY A 322 -6.62 -13.10 -14.75
C GLY A 322 -8.03 -13.32 -15.30
N GLY A 323 -8.71 -12.21 -15.65
CA GLY A 323 -10.04 -12.26 -16.28
C GLY A 323 -10.04 -13.01 -17.60
N SER A 324 -9.06 -12.73 -18.50
CA SER A 324 -8.96 -13.41 -19.79
C SER A 324 -8.62 -14.89 -19.65
N ILE A 325 -7.69 -15.26 -18.73
CA ILE A 325 -7.31 -16.66 -18.47
C ILE A 325 -8.52 -17.47 -18.00
N ILE A 326 -9.26 -16.99 -17.01
CA ILE A 326 -10.44 -17.68 -16.48
C ILE A 326 -11.57 -17.74 -17.52
N SER A 327 -11.79 -16.65 -18.26
CA SER A 327 -12.80 -16.64 -19.34
C SER A 327 -12.47 -17.64 -20.45
N GLU A 328 -11.19 -17.76 -20.82
CA GLU A 328 -10.71 -18.76 -21.77
C GLU A 328 -10.92 -20.19 -21.25
N TRP A 329 -10.57 -20.45 -19.98
CA TRP A 329 -10.78 -21.73 -19.33
C TRP A 329 -12.27 -22.12 -19.34
N CYS A 330 -13.15 -21.21 -18.91
CA CYS A 330 -14.61 -21.46 -18.89
C CYS A 330 -15.14 -21.78 -20.30
N ARG A 331 -14.66 -21.07 -21.31
CA ARG A 331 -15.07 -21.30 -22.70
C ARG A 331 -14.60 -22.63 -23.25
N ILE A 332 -13.34 -23.02 -23.01
CA ILE A 332 -12.75 -24.27 -23.50
C ILE A 332 -13.48 -25.47 -22.89
N HIS A 333 -13.71 -25.45 -21.58
CA HIS A 333 -14.34 -26.55 -20.86
C HIS A 333 -15.87 -26.50 -20.90
N ASN A 334 -16.46 -25.39 -21.34
CA ASN A 334 -17.89 -25.11 -21.25
C ASN A 334 -18.42 -25.39 -19.84
N ARG A 335 -17.69 -24.92 -18.83
CA ARG A 335 -17.97 -25.10 -17.40
C ARG A 335 -17.88 -23.77 -16.66
N GLU A 336 -18.54 -23.72 -15.50
CA GLU A 336 -18.45 -22.61 -14.58
C GLU A 336 -17.01 -22.45 -14.08
N ASN A 337 -16.65 -21.22 -13.72
CA ASN A 337 -15.37 -20.86 -13.14
C ASN A 337 -15.08 -21.72 -11.90
N PHE A 338 -14.04 -22.53 -11.94
CA PHE A 338 -13.67 -23.40 -10.83
C PHE A 338 -13.30 -22.63 -9.55
N LEU A 339 -12.82 -21.38 -9.66
CA LEU A 339 -12.56 -20.52 -8.51
C LEU A 339 -13.85 -20.09 -7.79
N TYR A 340 -14.95 -19.94 -8.53
CA TYR A 340 -16.27 -19.71 -7.95
C TYR A 340 -16.82 -20.99 -7.32
N GLU A 341 -16.69 -22.13 -8.01
CA GLU A 341 -17.19 -23.42 -7.52
C GLU A 341 -16.50 -23.84 -6.20
N HIS A 342 -15.18 -23.57 -6.07
CA HIS A 342 -14.36 -23.92 -4.90
C HIS A 342 -14.11 -22.73 -3.96
N PHE A 343 -14.97 -21.71 -3.97
CA PHE A 343 -14.71 -20.51 -3.18
C PHE A 343 -14.66 -20.76 -1.67
N ASP A 344 -15.49 -21.65 -1.15
CA ASP A 344 -15.47 -22.00 0.27
C ASP A 344 -14.20 -22.77 0.64
N ASP A 345 -13.72 -23.68 -0.21
CA ASP A 345 -12.42 -24.35 -0.03
C ASP A 345 -11.26 -23.33 0.00
N ILE A 346 -11.31 -22.28 -0.84
CA ILE A 346 -10.36 -21.17 -0.85
C ILE A 346 -10.41 -20.43 0.49
N CYS A 347 -11.61 -20.14 1.00
CA CYS A 347 -11.78 -19.46 2.28
C CYS A 347 -11.22 -20.30 3.43
N GLU A 348 -11.44 -21.63 3.45
CA GLU A 348 -10.87 -22.52 4.47
C GLU A 348 -9.33 -22.49 4.47
N ILE A 349 -8.70 -22.50 3.30
CA ILE A 349 -7.25 -22.36 3.19
C ILE A 349 -6.81 -20.99 3.73
N CYS A 350 -7.43 -19.91 3.31
CA CYS A 350 -7.07 -18.56 3.74
C CYS A 350 -7.26 -18.36 5.26
N ALA A 351 -8.33 -18.91 5.83
CA ALA A 351 -8.59 -18.85 7.27
C ALA A 351 -7.51 -19.55 8.11
N ALA A 352 -6.90 -20.61 7.58
CA ALA A 352 -5.85 -21.36 8.27
C ALA A 352 -4.52 -20.58 8.43
N TYR A 353 -4.34 -19.48 7.69
CA TYR A 353 -3.09 -18.70 7.67
C TYR A 353 -3.30 -17.20 7.91
N ASP A 354 -4.54 -16.74 8.13
CA ASP A 354 -4.94 -15.31 8.17
C ASP A 354 -4.55 -14.55 6.90
N THR A 355 -4.76 -15.19 5.74
CA THR A 355 -4.58 -14.57 4.44
C THR A 355 -5.89 -13.91 4.00
N ALA A 356 -5.87 -12.64 3.60
CA ALA A 356 -7.04 -11.93 3.11
C ALA A 356 -7.30 -12.22 1.62
N ILE A 357 -8.52 -11.96 1.16
CA ILE A 357 -8.90 -12.11 -0.24
C ILE A 357 -9.20 -10.75 -0.87
N SER A 358 -8.54 -10.44 -1.99
CA SER A 358 -8.91 -9.41 -2.94
C SER A 358 -9.78 -10.07 -4.02
N LEU A 359 -11.08 -9.78 -4.04
CA LEU A 359 -11.98 -10.28 -5.07
C LEU A 359 -11.70 -9.54 -6.37
N GLY A 360 -11.04 -10.22 -7.31
CA GLY A 360 -10.48 -9.64 -8.53
C GLY A 360 -11.52 -9.24 -9.56
N ASP A 361 -11.38 -8.05 -10.15
CA ASP A 361 -12.26 -7.49 -11.18
C ASP A 361 -11.87 -7.94 -12.60
N GLY A 362 -12.04 -9.19 -12.90
CA GLY A 362 -11.65 -9.78 -14.20
C GLY A 362 -12.40 -9.21 -15.40
N LEU A 363 -13.60 -8.66 -15.20
CA LEU A 363 -14.40 -8.00 -16.23
C LEU A 363 -14.38 -6.47 -16.12
N ARG A 364 -13.35 -5.88 -15.51
CA ARG A 364 -13.18 -4.43 -15.48
C ARG A 364 -13.09 -3.82 -16.88
N PRO A 365 -13.57 -2.56 -17.09
CA PRO A 365 -13.44 -1.89 -18.38
C PRO A 365 -11.98 -1.54 -18.68
N GLY A 366 -11.56 -1.69 -19.93
CA GLY A 366 -10.23 -1.34 -20.42
C GLY A 366 -10.15 0.00 -21.13
N CYS A 367 -11.26 0.73 -21.23
CA CYS A 367 -11.34 2.09 -21.74
C CYS A 367 -12.57 2.80 -21.17
N VAL A 368 -12.60 4.13 -21.24
CA VAL A 368 -13.72 4.94 -20.71
C VAL A 368 -15.06 4.68 -21.41
N ALA A 369 -15.02 4.18 -22.65
CA ALA A 369 -16.24 3.85 -23.41
C ALA A 369 -16.98 2.64 -22.81
N ASP A 370 -16.23 1.66 -22.26
CA ASP A 370 -16.77 0.42 -21.70
C ASP A 370 -17.15 0.56 -20.21
N ALA A 371 -16.92 1.72 -19.59
CA ALA A 371 -17.12 1.94 -18.18
C ALA A 371 -18.59 1.78 -17.74
N ASN A 372 -18.81 1.13 -16.60
CA ASN A 372 -20.11 0.88 -15.98
C ASN A 372 -21.06 0.06 -16.88
N ASP A 373 -20.51 -0.85 -17.68
CA ASP A 373 -21.32 -1.72 -18.51
C ASP A 373 -21.90 -2.93 -17.74
N ALA A 374 -22.72 -3.70 -18.42
CA ALA A 374 -23.39 -4.87 -17.84
C ALA A 374 -22.41 -5.96 -17.38
N ALA A 375 -21.27 -6.14 -18.08
CA ALA A 375 -20.28 -7.15 -17.72
C ALA A 375 -19.58 -6.78 -16.40
N GLN A 376 -19.15 -5.53 -16.26
CA GLN A 376 -18.53 -5.03 -15.03
C GLN A 376 -19.48 -5.17 -13.84
N PHE A 377 -20.73 -4.73 -14.00
CA PHE A 377 -21.67 -4.74 -12.88
C PHE A 377 -22.18 -6.15 -12.52
N ALA A 378 -22.29 -7.06 -13.48
CA ALA A 378 -22.64 -8.46 -13.18
C ALA A 378 -21.54 -9.15 -12.37
N GLU A 379 -20.26 -8.87 -12.64
CA GLU A 379 -19.16 -9.36 -11.83
C GLU A 379 -19.18 -8.72 -10.43
N LEU A 380 -19.40 -7.41 -10.33
CA LEU A 380 -19.50 -6.70 -9.04
C LEU A 380 -20.62 -7.28 -8.16
N ASP A 381 -21.79 -7.59 -8.74
CA ASP A 381 -22.90 -8.21 -8.02
C ASP A 381 -22.51 -9.62 -7.49
N THR A 382 -21.73 -10.39 -8.28
CA THR A 382 -21.18 -11.68 -7.83
C THR A 382 -20.15 -11.51 -6.71
N MET A 383 -19.28 -10.50 -6.80
CA MET A 383 -18.31 -10.21 -5.73
C MET A 383 -19.02 -9.81 -4.43
N GLY A 384 -20.16 -9.13 -4.51
CA GLY A 384 -21.02 -8.83 -3.36
C GLY A 384 -21.58 -10.09 -2.67
N GLU A 385 -21.92 -11.15 -3.43
CA GLU A 385 -22.27 -12.47 -2.88
C GLU A 385 -21.04 -13.11 -2.19
N LEU A 386 -19.91 -13.13 -2.88
CA LEU A 386 -18.72 -13.84 -2.43
C LEU A 386 -18.10 -13.22 -1.17
N VAL A 387 -18.16 -11.90 -1.01
CA VAL A 387 -17.62 -11.24 0.17
C VAL A 387 -18.34 -11.66 1.43
N THR A 388 -19.66 -11.87 1.38
CA THR A 388 -20.43 -12.36 2.54
C THR A 388 -20.07 -13.80 2.89
N ARG A 389 -19.86 -14.65 1.88
CA ARG A 389 -19.36 -16.03 2.08
C ARG A 389 -17.97 -16.03 2.74
N ALA A 390 -17.05 -15.17 2.30
CA ALA A 390 -15.74 -15.05 2.95
C ALA A 390 -15.88 -14.67 4.44
N TRP A 391 -16.77 -13.73 4.76
CA TRP A 391 -17.00 -13.33 6.15
C TRP A 391 -17.62 -14.45 7.01
N GLU A 392 -18.44 -15.35 6.45
CA GLU A 392 -18.95 -16.53 7.13
C GLU A 392 -17.82 -17.47 7.57
N HIS A 393 -16.76 -17.58 6.77
CA HIS A 393 -15.52 -18.29 7.09
C HIS A 393 -14.55 -17.49 7.97
N ASN A 394 -14.91 -16.28 8.44
CA ASN A 394 -14.04 -15.34 9.13
C ASN A 394 -12.80 -14.93 8.33
N VAL A 395 -12.89 -14.92 7.01
CA VAL A 395 -11.84 -14.44 6.10
C VAL A 395 -12.11 -12.99 5.76
N GLN A 396 -11.08 -12.16 5.94
CA GLN A 396 -11.12 -10.77 5.53
C GLN A 396 -11.11 -10.67 4.01
N ALA A 397 -11.97 -9.85 3.43
CA ALA A 397 -12.03 -9.67 1.99
C ALA A 397 -12.30 -8.21 1.60
N PHE A 398 -11.76 -7.79 0.47
CA PHE A 398 -12.01 -6.50 -0.17
C PHE A 398 -12.25 -6.70 -1.67
N ILE A 399 -12.83 -5.69 -2.31
CA ILE A 399 -13.35 -5.75 -3.68
C ILE A 399 -12.40 -4.98 -4.59
N GLU A 400 -11.94 -5.59 -5.68
CA GLU A 400 -11.27 -4.85 -6.75
C GLU A 400 -12.27 -4.08 -7.61
N GLY A 401 -11.81 -2.96 -8.16
CA GLY A 401 -12.65 -2.07 -8.95
C GLY A 401 -11.96 -1.53 -10.20
N PRO A 402 -12.68 -0.76 -11.01
CA PRO A 402 -12.35 -0.49 -12.40
C PRO A 402 -11.07 0.34 -12.58
N GLY A 403 -10.43 0.11 -13.75
CA GLY A 403 -9.27 0.86 -14.19
C GLY A 403 -9.55 2.06 -15.09
N HIS A 404 -10.68 2.08 -15.82
CA HIS A 404 -11.03 3.16 -16.77
C HIS A 404 -12.48 3.60 -16.53
N VAL A 405 -12.66 4.76 -15.91
CA VAL A 405 -13.99 5.33 -15.65
C VAL A 405 -13.94 6.84 -15.80
N PRO A 406 -14.70 7.44 -16.72
CA PRO A 406 -14.75 8.89 -16.86
C PRO A 406 -15.39 9.51 -15.60
N MET A 407 -14.98 10.72 -15.25
CA MET A 407 -15.30 11.35 -13.95
C MET A 407 -16.80 11.33 -13.61
N GLN A 408 -17.67 11.57 -14.58
CA GLN A 408 -19.12 11.61 -14.35
C GLN A 408 -19.75 10.25 -13.99
N LYS A 409 -19.06 9.13 -14.27
CA LYS A 409 -19.51 7.78 -13.92
C LYS A 409 -18.91 7.24 -12.60
N ILE A 410 -17.92 7.90 -12.04
CA ILE A 410 -17.27 7.49 -10.79
C ILE A 410 -18.25 7.41 -9.61
N PRO A 411 -19.15 8.42 -9.39
CA PRO A 411 -20.10 8.35 -8.27
C PRO A 411 -21.05 7.15 -8.35
N GLU A 412 -21.57 6.83 -9.55
CA GLU A 412 -22.41 5.65 -9.76
C GLU A 412 -21.67 4.35 -9.45
N ASN A 413 -20.41 4.24 -9.90
CA ASN A 413 -19.57 3.08 -9.67
C ASN A 413 -19.34 2.85 -8.17
N MET A 414 -18.96 3.89 -7.43
CA MET A 414 -18.74 3.82 -5.99
C MET A 414 -20.02 3.50 -5.22
N GLN A 415 -21.13 4.16 -5.56
CA GLN A 415 -22.41 3.92 -4.90
C GLN A 415 -22.86 2.48 -5.06
N ARG A 416 -22.73 1.93 -6.27
CA ARG A 416 -23.09 0.53 -6.54
C ARG A 416 -22.23 -0.45 -5.76
N GLN A 417 -20.93 -0.18 -5.64
CA GLN A 417 -20.04 -1.02 -4.83
C GLN A 417 -20.46 -1.00 -3.35
N ILE A 418 -20.71 0.17 -2.79
CA ILE A 418 -21.16 0.30 -1.39
C ILE A 418 -22.43 -0.51 -1.14
N GLU A 419 -23.41 -0.40 -2.03
CA GLU A 419 -24.71 -1.06 -1.89
C GLU A 419 -24.62 -2.58 -2.10
N LYS A 420 -23.92 -3.03 -3.13
CA LYS A 420 -23.87 -4.42 -3.53
C LYS A 420 -22.85 -5.25 -2.76
N CYS A 421 -21.78 -4.61 -2.31
CA CYS A 421 -20.69 -5.28 -1.59
C CYS A 421 -20.69 -4.96 -0.09
N HIS A 422 -21.81 -4.48 0.48
CA HIS A 422 -22.04 -4.35 1.92
C HIS A 422 -20.99 -3.49 2.63
N GLU A 423 -20.53 -2.40 1.98
CA GLU A 423 -19.47 -1.52 2.46
C GLU A 423 -18.08 -2.17 2.62
N ALA A 424 -17.85 -3.37 2.06
CA ALA A 424 -16.51 -3.95 2.00
C ALA A 424 -15.52 -2.95 1.39
N PRO A 425 -14.24 -2.95 1.82
CA PRO A 425 -13.26 -2.01 1.26
C PRO A 425 -13.15 -2.13 -0.25
N PHE A 426 -13.07 -1.00 -0.93
CA PHE A 426 -12.92 -0.93 -2.39
C PHE A 426 -11.47 -0.63 -2.75
N TYR A 427 -10.91 -1.41 -3.67
CA TYR A 427 -9.56 -1.30 -4.19
C TYR A 427 -9.61 -1.05 -5.70
N THR A 428 -9.20 0.13 -6.17
CA THR A 428 -9.38 0.54 -7.55
C THR A 428 -8.06 0.79 -8.27
N LEU A 429 -8.01 0.45 -9.55
CA LEU A 429 -6.90 0.78 -10.45
C LEU A 429 -7.11 2.19 -11.03
N GLY A 430 -6.74 3.21 -10.29
CA GLY A 430 -7.06 4.59 -10.62
C GLY A 430 -8.42 5.01 -10.08
N PRO A 431 -9.41 5.30 -10.93
CA PRO A 431 -9.49 5.01 -12.36
C PRO A 431 -8.85 6.07 -13.28
N LEU A 432 -8.41 5.64 -14.46
CA LEU A 432 -8.04 6.52 -15.56
C LEU A 432 -9.31 7.19 -16.10
N VAL A 433 -9.33 8.52 -16.10
CA VAL A 433 -10.54 9.32 -16.46
C VAL A 433 -10.62 9.65 -17.95
N THR A 434 -9.55 9.37 -18.68
CA THR A 434 -9.43 9.53 -20.14
C THR A 434 -8.36 8.60 -20.70
N ASP A 435 -8.47 8.20 -21.97
CA ASP A 435 -7.58 7.24 -22.63
C ASP A 435 -6.57 7.91 -23.59
N ILE A 436 -6.52 9.24 -23.67
CA ILE A 436 -5.75 9.95 -24.70
C ILE A 436 -4.29 10.25 -24.34
N ALA A 437 -3.80 9.79 -23.20
CA ALA A 437 -2.52 10.26 -22.65
C ALA A 437 -1.52 9.12 -22.35
N PRO A 438 -1.17 8.23 -23.31
CA PRO A 438 -0.11 7.25 -23.11
C PRO A 438 1.20 7.92 -22.68
N GLY A 439 1.85 7.37 -21.66
CA GLY A 439 3.05 7.97 -21.02
C GLY A 439 2.72 8.95 -19.88
N TYR A 440 1.45 9.33 -19.73
CA TYR A 440 0.93 10.19 -18.65
C TYR A 440 -0.21 9.53 -17.87
N ASP A 441 -0.35 8.22 -17.97
CA ASP A 441 -1.43 7.46 -17.32
C ASP A 441 -1.42 7.59 -15.79
N HIS A 442 -0.24 7.82 -15.19
CA HIS A 442 -0.12 8.15 -13.77
C HIS A 442 -0.82 9.47 -13.39
N ILE A 443 -0.95 10.43 -14.31
CA ILE A 443 -1.69 11.69 -14.10
C ILE A 443 -3.19 11.46 -14.29
N THR A 444 -3.58 10.86 -15.43
CA THR A 444 -5.01 10.63 -15.73
C THR A 444 -5.68 9.76 -14.68
N SER A 445 -4.97 8.78 -14.18
CA SER A 445 -5.44 7.89 -13.11
C SER A 445 -5.41 8.54 -11.73
N ALA A 446 -4.42 9.39 -11.41
CA ALA A 446 -4.39 10.12 -10.14
C ALA A 446 -5.58 11.06 -9.97
N ILE A 447 -6.06 11.68 -11.07
CA ILE A 447 -7.29 12.49 -11.07
C ILE A 447 -8.49 11.65 -10.63
N GLY A 448 -8.68 10.49 -11.24
CA GLY A 448 -9.77 9.57 -10.89
C GLY A 448 -9.60 8.97 -9.49
N ALA A 449 -8.37 8.63 -9.12
CA ALA A 449 -8.03 8.09 -7.80
C ALA A 449 -8.39 9.06 -6.67
N ALA A 450 -8.06 10.35 -6.80
CA ALA A 450 -8.45 11.38 -5.85
C ALA A 450 -9.98 11.50 -5.75
N ASN A 451 -10.67 11.45 -6.89
CA ASN A 451 -12.13 11.57 -6.96
C ASN A 451 -12.82 10.37 -6.28
N ILE A 452 -12.48 9.14 -6.69
CA ILE A 452 -13.10 7.92 -6.13
C ILE A 452 -12.69 7.69 -4.68
N GLY A 453 -11.45 8.04 -4.30
CA GLY A 453 -10.97 8.00 -2.93
C GLY A 453 -11.74 8.92 -1.99
N ALA A 454 -12.06 10.15 -2.44
CA ALA A 454 -12.90 11.09 -1.70
C ALA A 454 -14.33 10.55 -1.47
N LEU A 455 -14.82 9.69 -2.36
CA LEU A 455 -16.12 9.02 -2.24
C LEU A 455 -16.09 7.76 -1.37
N GLY A 456 -14.90 7.22 -1.06
CA GLY A 456 -14.78 6.11 -0.12
C GLY A 456 -13.92 4.92 -0.54
N THR A 457 -13.25 4.94 -1.69
CA THR A 457 -12.24 3.92 -2.02
C THR A 457 -11.18 3.86 -0.93
N ALA A 458 -10.84 2.66 -0.50
CA ALA A 458 -9.97 2.41 0.65
C ALA A 458 -8.50 2.20 0.24
N MET A 459 -8.27 1.65 -0.95
CA MET A 459 -6.94 1.39 -1.49
C MET A 459 -6.91 1.68 -3.00
N LEU A 460 -5.79 2.21 -3.45
CA LEU A 460 -5.54 2.58 -4.83
C LEU A 460 -4.37 1.75 -5.37
N CYS A 461 -4.59 1.08 -6.49
CA CYS A 461 -3.50 0.49 -7.25
C CYS A 461 -2.79 1.60 -8.02
N TYR A 462 -1.49 1.76 -7.78
CA TYR A 462 -0.73 2.79 -8.46
C TYR A 462 -0.62 2.52 -9.97
N VAL A 463 -0.43 3.58 -10.73
CA VAL A 463 -0.15 3.56 -12.15
C VAL A 463 1.14 4.32 -12.41
N THR A 464 2.02 3.76 -13.23
CA THR A 464 3.29 4.39 -13.61
C THR A 464 3.19 5.11 -14.96
N PRO A 465 4.16 5.98 -15.30
CA PRO A 465 4.21 6.58 -16.64
C PRO A 465 4.28 5.55 -17.78
N LYS A 466 4.72 4.32 -17.48
CA LYS A 466 4.87 3.24 -18.47
C LYS A 466 3.68 2.29 -18.55
N GLU A 467 2.57 2.62 -17.90
CA GLU A 467 1.36 1.80 -18.01
C GLU A 467 0.98 1.58 -19.47
N HIS A 468 0.58 0.36 -19.80
CA HIS A 468 0.28 -0.09 -21.18
C HIS A 468 1.44 -0.03 -22.19
N LEU A 469 2.64 0.42 -21.81
CA LEU A 469 3.78 0.64 -22.70
C LEU A 469 4.97 -0.28 -22.43
N ALA A 470 5.39 -0.41 -21.15
CA ALA A 470 6.58 -1.18 -20.78
C ALA A 470 6.62 -1.52 -19.29
N LEU A 471 7.56 -2.40 -18.90
CA LEU A 471 7.82 -2.69 -17.49
C LEU A 471 8.47 -1.46 -16.80
N PRO A 472 7.97 -1.02 -15.65
CA PRO A 472 8.51 0.14 -14.93
C PRO A 472 9.88 -0.17 -14.31
N ASN A 473 10.78 0.78 -14.40
CA ASN A 473 12.02 0.81 -13.63
C ASN A 473 11.80 1.49 -12.26
N ARG A 474 12.86 1.58 -11.46
CA ARG A 474 12.81 2.17 -10.11
C ARG A 474 12.30 3.63 -10.09
N GLU A 475 12.70 4.46 -11.06
CA GLU A 475 12.25 5.86 -11.12
C GLU A 475 10.77 5.96 -11.55
N ASP A 476 10.31 5.10 -12.46
CA ASP A 476 8.89 5.03 -12.80
C ASP A 476 8.04 4.62 -11.59
N VAL A 477 8.54 3.69 -10.74
CA VAL A 477 7.91 3.31 -9.48
C VAL A 477 7.80 4.54 -8.55
N ARG A 478 8.88 5.32 -8.38
CA ARG A 478 8.86 6.55 -7.58
C ARG A 478 7.79 7.53 -8.09
N VAL A 479 7.79 7.83 -9.38
CA VAL A 479 6.81 8.75 -9.99
C VAL A 479 5.39 8.27 -9.76
N GLY A 480 5.13 6.99 -9.98
CA GLY A 480 3.81 6.38 -9.76
C GLY A 480 3.37 6.49 -8.29
N VAL A 481 4.21 6.05 -7.35
CA VAL A 481 3.89 6.11 -5.91
C VAL A 481 3.63 7.53 -5.44
N VAL A 482 4.50 8.48 -5.79
CA VAL A 482 4.34 9.89 -5.38
C VAL A 482 3.04 10.48 -5.96
N SER A 483 2.73 10.21 -7.23
CA SER A 483 1.48 10.66 -7.84
C SER A 483 0.26 10.14 -7.10
N TYR A 484 0.29 8.88 -6.71
CA TYR A 484 -0.82 8.25 -5.99
C TYR A 484 -0.89 8.64 -4.52
N LYS A 485 0.24 8.91 -3.86
CA LYS A 485 0.23 9.52 -2.50
C LYS A 485 -0.37 10.91 -2.51
N ILE A 486 -0.17 11.70 -3.58
CA ILE A 486 -0.85 13.00 -3.76
C ILE A 486 -2.36 12.78 -3.89
N ALA A 487 -2.80 11.84 -4.74
CA ALA A 487 -4.22 11.53 -4.93
C ALA A 487 -4.88 11.03 -3.64
N ALA A 488 -4.24 10.09 -2.92
CA ALA A 488 -4.69 9.55 -1.65
C ALA A 488 -4.81 10.64 -0.58
N HIS A 489 -3.80 11.49 -0.46
CA HIS A 489 -3.80 12.58 0.51
C HIS A 489 -4.91 13.62 0.21
N ALA A 490 -5.13 13.96 -1.05
CA ALA A 490 -6.24 14.82 -1.45
C ALA A 490 -7.61 14.20 -1.10
N ALA A 491 -7.74 12.88 -1.28
CA ALA A 491 -8.94 12.15 -0.88
C ALA A 491 -9.13 12.14 0.66
N ASP A 492 -8.06 11.96 1.42
CA ASP A 492 -8.09 11.96 2.89
C ASP A 492 -8.50 13.33 3.45
N LEU A 493 -8.02 14.42 2.85
CA LEU A 493 -8.49 15.78 3.17
C LEU A 493 -9.99 15.94 2.87
N ALA A 494 -10.45 15.47 1.71
CA ALA A 494 -11.85 15.54 1.30
C ALA A 494 -12.79 14.71 2.20
N LYS A 495 -12.32 13.54 2.68
CA LYS A 495 -13.04 12.72 3.67
C LYS A 495 -13.04 13.31 5.08
N GLY A 496 -12.23 14.33 5.33
CA GLY A 496 -12.06 14.92 6.67
C GLY A 496 -11.31 14.00 7.64
N HIS A 497 -10.32 13.24 7.16
CA HIS A 497 -9.48 12.45 8.06
C HIS A 497 -8.72 13.38 9.01
N PRO A 498 -8.81 13.18 10.35
CA PRO A 498 -8.33 14.17 11.31
C PRO A 498 -6.83 14.48 11.20
N ALA A 499 -6.01 13.50 10.84
CA ALA A 499 -4.56 13.67 10.73
C ALA A 499 -4.10 14.26 9.38
N ALA A 500 -4.94 14.25 8.33
CA ALA A 500 -4.52 14.65 7.00
C ALA A 500 -4.07 16.12 6.92
N GLN A 501 -4.81 17.03 7.57
CA GLN A 501 -4.56 18.47 7.50
C GLN A 501 -3.26 18.91 8.22
N ILE A 502 -2.72 18.10 9.14
CA ILE A 502 -1.57 18.48 9.99
C ILE A 502 -0.36 18.81 9.13
N ARG A 503 0.00 17.90 8.21
CA ARG A 503 1.17 18.04 7.35
C ARG A 503 1.03 19.20 6.36
N ASP A 504 -0.17 19.41 5.79
CA ASP A 504 -0.46 20.54 4.91
C ASP A 504 -0.31 21.87 5.63
N ASN A 505 -0.84 21.98 6.85
CA ASN A 505 -0.71 23.19 7.66
C ASN A 505 0.75 23.49 7.98
N ALA A 506 1.53 22.48 8.38
CA ALA A 506 2.95 22.65 8.69
C ALA A 506 3.77 23.09 7.45
N LEU A 507 3.53 22.47 6.29
CA LEU A 507 4.18 22.83 5.04
C LEU A 507 3.78 24.22 4.58
N SER A 508 2.49 24.56 4.63
CA SER A 508 1.99 25.88 4.25
C SER A 508 2.54 26.98 5.15
N ARG A 509 2.68 26.70 6.46
CA ARG A 509 3.33 27.60 7.40
C ARG A 509 4.81 27.79 7.06
N ALA A 510 5.53 26.71 6.82
CA ALA A 510 6.92 26.75 6.39
C ALA A 510 7.10 27.59 5.11
N ARG A 511 6.18 27.45 4.14
CA ARG A 511 6.17 28.25 2.90
C ARG A 511 5.93 29.73 3.17
N TYR A 512 4.98 30.08 4.01
CA TYR A 512 4.67 31.45 4.38
C TYR A 512 5.84 32.14 5.10
N GLU A 513 6.61 31.37 5.88
CA GLU A 513 7.76 31.82 6.65
C GLU A 513 9.10 31.65 5.90
N PHE A 514 9.07 31.30 4.63
CA PHE A 514 10.25 31.07 3.78
C PHE A 514 11.28 30.09 4.38
N ARG A 515 10.81 29.13 5.19
CA ARG A 515 11.61 28.02 5.70
C ARG A 515 11.72 26.94 4.62
N TRP A 516 12.57 27.20 3.61
CA TRP A 516 12.67 26.39 2.40
C TRP A 516 13.00 24.91 2.68
N LYS A 517 13.97 24.67 3.59
CA LYS A 517 14.35 23.31 3.97
C LYS A 517 13.16 22.54 4.54
N ASP A 518 12.36 23.17 5.42
CA ASP A 518 11.18 22.54 6.00
C ASP A 518 10.11 22.22 4.95
N GLN A 519 9.95 23.08 3.92
CA GLN A 519 9.05 22.77 2.81
C GLN A 519 9.50 21.50 2.08
N PHE A 520 10.80 21.30 1.85
CA PHE A 520 11.32 20.09 1.21
C PHE A 520 11.12 18.88 2.13
N HIS A 521 11.51 18.98 3.40
CA HIS A 521 11.44 17.88 4.36
C HIS A 521 10.01 17.41 4.64
N LEU A 522 9.04 18.32 4.57
CA LEU A 522 7.61 18.03 4.72
C LEU A 522 6.96 17.53 3.42
N SER A 523 7.60 17.69 2.25
CA SER A 523 7.03 17.26 0.97
C SER A 523 7.00 15.72 0.84
N LEU A 524 6.19 15.21 -0.08
CA LEU A 524 6.15 13.78 -0.42
C LEU A 524 7.41 13.35 -1.18
N ASP A 525 8.01 14.27 -1.91
CA ASP A 525 9.24 14.07 -2.67
C ASP A 525 10.24 15.19 -2.38
N PRO A 526 10.98 15.10 -1.26
CA PRO A 526 11.93 16.13 -0.86
C PRO A 526 13.08 16.31 -1.85
N ASP A 527 13.53 15.21 -2.46
CA ASP A 527 14.67 15.22 -3.39
C ASP A 527 14.35 16.09 -4.62
N ARG A 528 13.14 15.90 -5.20
CA ARG A 528 12.68 16.66 -6.36
C ARG A 528 12.37 18.12 -6.02
N ALA A 529 11.79 18.36 -4.85
CA ALA A 529 11.49 19.72 -4.40
C ALA A 529 12.76 20.55 -4.23
N GLU A 530 13.81 19.95 -3.64
CA GLU A 530 15.11 20.60 -3.46
C GLU A 530 15.84 20.80 -4.78
N GLU A 531 15.81 19.80 -5.70
CA GLU A 531 16.40 19.90 -7.04
C GLU A 531 15.84 21.09 -7.81
N TYR A 532 14.52 21.22 -7.90
CA TYR A 532 13.87 22.32 -8.62
C TYR A 532 14.12 23.70 -7.97
N TYR A 533 14.21 23.74 -6.64
CA TYR A 533 14.57 24.98 -5.97
C TYR A 533 16.00 25.41 -6.29
N ARG A 534 16.94 24.46 -6.31
CA ARG A 534 18.35 24.73 -6.64
C ARG A 534 18.55 25.19 -8.09
N GLU A 535 17.78 24.65 -9.04
CA GLU A 535 17.78 25.14 -10.43
C GLU A 535 17.48 26.64 -10.52
N GLY A 536 16.68 27.17 -9.59
CA GLY A 536 16.33 28.57 -9.50
C GLY A 536 17.44 29.49 -8.96
N HIS A 537 18.55 29.00 -8.44
CA HIS A 537 19.78 29.72 -8.05
C HIS A 537 19.64 30.81 -7.00
N LEU A 538 18.78 30.65 -6.01
CA LEU A 538 18.66 31.57 -4.90
C LEU A 538 19.03 30.88 -3.59
N ASP A 539 20.23 31.20 -3.08
CA ASP A 539 20.63 30.80 -1.74
C ASP A 539 19.82 31.61 -0.72
N GLY A 540 18.71 31.05 -0.29
CA GLY A 540 17.95 31.48 0.87
C GLY A 540 17.42 32.92 0.82
N GLY A 541 16.32 33.17 0.07
CA GLY A 541 15.66 34.47 0.04
C GLY A 541 14.20 34.40 0.48
N GLU A 542 13.60 35.54 0.82
CA GLU A 542 12.16 35.69 1.06
C GLU A 542 11.36 35.72 -0.24
N PHE A 543 11.81 35.03 -1.28
CA PHE A 543 11.15 34.91 -2.59
C PHE A 543 11.75 33.75 -3.37
N CYS A 544 11.06 33.25 -4.36
CA CYS A 544 11.59 32.33 -5.38
C CYS A 544 11.80 33.05 -6.71
N THR A 545 12.53 32.44 -7.64
CA THR A 545 12.82 33.01 -8.96
C THR A 545 11.55 33.30 -9.78
N MET A 546 10.44 32.61 -9.52
CA MET A 546 9.16 32.86 -10.22
C MET A 546 8.66 34.27 -9.98
N CYS A 547 8.69 34.76 -8.73
CA CYS A 547 8.15 36.09 -8.37
C CYS A 547 9.23 37.15 -8.27
N GLY A 548 10.45 36.77 -7.91
CA GLY A 548 11.52 37.73 -7.60
C GLY A 548 11.23 38.59 -6.36
N PRO A 549 12.14 39.50 -6.02
CA PRO A 549 12.10 40.24 -4.75
C PRO A 549 10.94 41.22 -4.61
N ASN A 550 10.42 41.75 -5.71
CA ASN A 550 9.43 42.83 -5.70
C ASN A 550 7.98 42.37 -5.88
N PHE A 551 7.76 41.14 -6.37
CA PHE A 551 6.42 40.61 -6.71
C PHE A 551 5.97 39.45 -5.85
N CYS A 552 6.74 39.01 -4.84
CA CYS A 552 6.36 37.92 -3.98
C CYS A 552 5.17 38.33 -3.09
N ALA A 553 3.99 37.74 -3.38
CA ALA A 553 2.76 38.04 -2.67
C ALA A 553 2.85 37.72 -1.15
N MET A 554 3.50 36.63 -0.77
CA MET A 554 3.68 36.27 0.64
C MET A 554 4.56 37.32 1.38
N ARG A 555 5.63 37.78 0.76
CA ARG A 555 6.46 38.85 1.32
C ARG A 555 5.71 40.17 1.48
N ILE A 556 4.86 40.50 0.50
CA ILE A 556 4.01 41.69 0.57
C ILE A 556 2.95 41.52 1.67
N SER A 557 2.31 40.35 1.75
CA SER A 557 1.30 40.03 2.76
C SER A 557 1.86 40.16 4.20
N ARG A 558 3.06 39.62 4.44
CA ARG A 558 3.73 39.74 5.75
C ARG A 558 3.95 41.20 6.16
N ARG A 559 4.39 42.03 5.22
CA ARG A 559 4.54 43.49 5.47
C ARG A 559 3.22 44.15 5.79
N LEU A 560 2.14 43.78 5.13
CA LEU A 560 0.79 44.32 5.42
C LEU A 560 0.28 43.92 6.82
N GLN A 561 0.70 42.77 7.32
CA GLN A 561 0.35 42.28 8.65
C GLN A 561 1.28 42.82 9.77
N GLY A 562 2.26 43.65 9.42
CA GLY A 562 3.26 44.17 10.37
C GLY A 562 4.24 43.11 10.91
N GLU A 563 4.31 41.96 10.24
CA GLU A 563 5.26 40.92 10.60
C GLU A 563 6.67 41.30 10.16
N GLY A 564 7.64 41.15 11.05
CA GLY A 564 9.04 41.43 10.78
C GLY A 564 9.60 40.58 9.62
N ALA A 565 10.68 41.05 8.98
CA ALA A 565 11.35 40.28 7.94
C ALA A 565 11.86 38.94 8.49
N VAL A 566 11.61 37.85 7.76
CA VAL A 566 12.12 36.52 8.11
C VAL A 566 13.58 36.38 7.68
N VAL A 567 14.44 35.97 8.58
CA VAL A 567 15.90 35.89 8.35
C VAL A 567 16.37 34.44 8.13
N ASN A 568 15.46 33.53 7.81
CA ASN A 568 15.75 32.10 7.67
C ASN A 568 16.64 31.71 6.47
N GLY A 569 17.11 32.69 5.69
CA GLY A 569 17.90 32.45 4.48
C GLY A 569 19.37 32.86 4.56
N GLU A 570 19.78 33.63 5.57
CA GLU A 570 21.18 34.03 5.72
C GLU A 570 21.90 33.11 6.72
N HIS A 571 22.69 32.14 6.22
CA HIS A 571 23.61 31.31 7.00
C HIS A 571 22.99 30.22 7.91
N ALA A 572 22.03 29.43 7.45
CA ALA A 572 21.75 28.16 8.09
C ALA A 572 22.67 27.06 7.50
N GLU A 573 23.98 27.22 7.58
CA GLU A 573 24.91 26.17 7.14
C GLU A 573 24.93 24.97 8.12
N ASN A 574 24.47 25.12 9.37
CA ASN A 574 24.37 23.99 10.29
C ASN A 574 23.12 24.11 11.19
N CYS A 575 22.18 23.21 11.06
CA CYS A 575 21.13 23.02 12.08
C CYS A 575 21.72 22.69 13.46
N ASP A 576 22.95 22.16 13.51
CA ASP A 576 23.64 21.77 14.73
C ASP A 576 24.21 22.96 15.53
N ASP A 577 24.38 24.14 14.90
CA ASP A 577 24.90 25.33 15.55
C ASP A 577 23.82 26.20 16.21
N LEU A 578 22.53 26.00 15.89
CA LEU A 578 21.41 26.77 16.43
C LEU A 578 20.63 26.04 17.54
N ILE A 579 20.83 24.74 17.67
CA ILE A 579 20.29 23.93 18.75
C ILE A 579 21.48 23.57 19.64
N GLY A 580 21.58 24.18 20.81
CA GLY A 580 22.60 23.83 21.79
C GLY A 580 22.62 22.32 22.02
N LYS A 581 23.79 21.76 22.34
CA LYS A 581 24.09 20.33 22.51
C LYS A 581 23.23 19.57 23.54
N ASP A 582 22.12 20.18 24.00
CA ASP A 582 21.22 19.65 25.03
C ASP A 582 19.76 19.70 24.56
N CYS A 583 19.43 18.95 23.48
CA CYS A 583 18.06 18.54 23.16
C CYS A 583 18.06 17.12 22.60
#